data_3b8eca20ccc523bc2de7fbae59ea68a3
#
_entry.id   3b8eca20ccc523bc2de7fbae59ea68a3
#
_cell.length_a   1.000
_cell.length_b   1.000
_cell.length_c   1.000
_cell.angle_alpha   90.00
_cell.angle_beta   90.00
_cell.angle_gamma   90.00
#
_symmetry.space_group_name_H-M   'P 1'
#
loop_
_entity.id
_entity.type
_entity.pdbx_description
1 polymer ?
#
loop_
_entity_poly.entity_id
_entity_poly.type
_entity_poly.pdbx_seq_one_letter_code
_entity_poly.pdbx_strand_id
1 'polypeptide(L)'
;MKDIKFKIFASALASVLLVGCNDLDTEPLGAVVTSDQKEEVVKNDPEMVSASVTGITAMFSVYGNAIPTSFGHDDFGYGSIMLNLDSRGTDMVGLDINYNWFTRSMTFEDLFFNYRPTNILWRTMYNQIYTANGVVSTIDPATEDSSLKYYLAQALSIRAFDYFVLAQMYQHTYKGNESKPCVPLITNENANEAAANGCAH
;
A
#
# COMPACT_ATOMS: atom_id res chain seq x y z
N MET A 1 -4.05 68.36 10.11
CA MET A 1 -4.95 67.51 10.88
C MET A 1 -5.66 66.41 10.08
N LYS A 2 -5.96 66.63 8.78
CA LYS A 2 -6.56 65.57 7.92
C LYS A 2 -5.62 64.38 7.66
N ASP A 3 -4.33 64.66 7.41
CA ASP A 3 -3.35 63.59 7.09
C ASP A 3 -3.02 62.64 8.23
N ILE A 4 -3.11 63.13 9.49
CA ILE A 4 -2.83 62.30 10.68
C ILE A 4 -4.00 61.31 10.89
N LYS A 5 -5.24 61.74 10.66
CA LYS A 5 -6.41 60.86 10.80
C LYS A 5 -6.42 59.77 9.72
N PHE A 6 -5.98 60.10 8.50
CA PHE A 6 -5.88 59.14 7.42
C PHE A 6 -4.77 58.09 7.68
N LYS A 7 -3.62 58.52 8.19
CA LYS A 7 -2.53 57.60 8.56
C LYS A 7 -2.89 56.66 9.70
N ILE A 8 -3.62 57.16 10.72
CA ILE A 8 -4.12 56.32 11.83
C ILE A 8 -5.18 55.33 11.31
N PHE A 9 -6.06 55.73 10.42
CA PHE A 9 -7.06 54.82 9.85
C PHE A 9 -6.44 53.78 8.94
N ALA A 10 -5.45 54.11 8.12
CA ALA A 10 -4.70 53.18 7.26
C ALA A 10 -3.88 52.18 8.09
N SER A 11 -3.29 52.62 9.21
CA SER A 11 -2.54 51.71 10.09
C SER A 11 -3.46 50.75 10.87
N ALA A 12 -4.62 51.21 11.30
CA ALA A 12 -5.63 50.36 11.93
C ALA A 12 -6.24 49.33 10.97
N LEU A 13 -6.42 49.67 9.70
CA LEU A 13 -6.91 48.76 8.68
C LEU A 13 -5.87 47.70 8.31
N ALA A 14 -4.58 48.07 8.30
CA ALA A 14 -3.46 47.14 8.03
C ALA A 14 -3.27 46.12 9.17
N SER A 15 -3.54 46.51 10.43
CA SER A 15 -3.42 45.56 11.56
C SER A 15 -4.56 44.54 11.62
N VAL A 16 -5.74 44.85 11.08
CA VAL A 16 -6.86 43.90 11.01
C VAL A 16 -6.65 42.83 9.95
N LEU A 17 -5.85 43.13 8.90
CA LEU A 17 -5.54 42.15 7.85
C LEU A 17 -4.44 41.12 8.26
N LEU A 18 -3.76 41.31 9.39
CA LEU A 18 -2.73 40.40 9.88
C LEU A 18 -3.23 39.33 10.86
N VAL A 19 -4.52 39.37 11.25
CA VAL A 19 -5.11 38.43 12.23
C VAL A 19 -5.81 37.23 11.52
N GLY A 20 -5.78 37.19 10.19
CA GLY A 20 -6.59 36.25 9.41
C GLY A 20 -6.00 34.87 9.09
N CYS A 21 -4.86 34.48 9.65
CA CYS A 21 -4.23 33.19 9.32
C CYS A 21 -3.72 32.41 10.54
N ASN A 22 -4.55 32.29 11.58
CA ASN A 22 -4.13 31.54 12.77
C ASN A 22 -4.80 30.15 12.89
N ASP A 23 -5.44 29.67 11.84
CA ASP A 23 -6.11 28.37 11.85
C ASP A 23 -5.86 27.63 10.52
N LEU A 24 -4.57 27.40 10.22
CA LEU A 24 -4.16 26.54 9.12
C LEU A 24 -4.00 25.07 9.56
N ASP A 25 -4.12 24.79 10.86
CA ASP A 25 -4.09 23.45 11.43
C ASP A 25 -5.51 22.87 11.59
N THR A 26 -6.41 23.21 10.68
CA THR A 26 -7.72 22.55 10.64
C THR A 26 -7.55 21.15 10.07
N GLU A 27 -7.87 20.15 10.85
CA GLU A 27 -7.98 18.78 10.37
C GLU A 27 -9.05 18.70 9.27
N PRO A 28 -8.81 17.94 8.19
CA PRO A 28 -9.77 17.80 7.12
C PRO A 28 -11.07 17.17 7.64
N LEU A 29 -12.14 17.95 7.64
CA LEU A 29 -13.50 17.49 7.94
C LEU A 29 -14.08 16.91 6.63
N GLY A 30 -14.09 15.58 6.48
CA GLY A 30 -14.67 14.96 5.30
C GLY A 30 -14.28 13.50 5.11
N ALA A 31 -14.21 13.05 3.85
CA ALA A 31 -13.90 11.66 3.50
C ALA A 31 -12.44 11.25 3.74
N VAL A 32 -11.55 12.19 4.02
CA VAL A 32 -10.14 11.93 4.33
C VAL A 32 -9.97 11.87 5.84
N VAL A 33 -9.57 10.72 6.35
CA VAL A 33 -9.31 10.49 7.77
C VAL A 33 -7.81 10.55 8.00
N THR A 34 -7.36 11.38 8.94
CA THR A 34 -5.93 11.47 9.32
C THR A 34 -5.47 10.25 10.09
N SER A 35 -4.15 10.06 10.22
CA SER A 35 -3.58 8.97 11.03
C SER A 35 -4.01 9.09 12.49
N ASP A 36 -3.99 10.30 13.06
CA ASP A 36 -4.36 10.55 14.45
C ASP A 36 -5.85 10.25 14.70
N GLN A 37 -6.73 10.62 13.77
CA GLN A 37 -8.16 10.27 13.83
C GLN A 37 -8.37 8.74 13.77
N LYS A 38 -7.57 8.02 12.97
CA LYS A 38 -7.62 6.55 12.93
C LYS A 38 -7.17 5.92 14.25
N GLU A 39 -6.09 6.42 14.84
CA GLU A 39 -5.61 5.94 16.14
C GLU A 39 -6.64 6.18 17.23
N GLU A 40 -7.30 7.34 17.25
CA GLU A 40 -8.36 7.65 18.22
C GLU A 40 -9.56 6.69 18.07
N VAL A 41 -9.99 6.43 16.83
CA VAL A 41 -11.07 5.47 16.55
C VAL A 41 -10.68 4.07 17.03
N VAL A 42 -9.45 3.61 16.75
CA VAL A 42 -8.97 2.29 17.18
C VAL A 42 -8.92 2.14 18.70
N LYS A 43 -8.55 3.21 19.42
CA LYS A 43 -8.55 3.22 20.90
C LYS A 43 -9.97 3.11 21.47
N ASN A 44 -10.95 3.73 20.83
CA ASN A 44 -12.33 3.75 21.29
C ASN A 44 -13.13 2.52 20.84
N ASP A 45 -12.82 1.95 19.69
CA ASP A 45 -13.47 0.77 19.13
C ASP A 45 -12.47 -0.12 18.39
N PRO A 46 -11.78 -1.04 19.09
CA PRO A 46 -10.83 -1.99 18.51
C PRO A 46 -11.39 -2.84 17.37
N GLU A 47 -12.69 -3.12 17.37
CA GLU A 47 -13.34 -3.93 16.35
C GLU A 47 -13.35 -3.26 14.97
N MET A 48 -13.19 -1.93 14.90
CA MET A 48 -13.05 -1.22 13.63
C MET A 48 -11.81 -1.65 12.83
N VAL A 49 -10.78 -2.16 13.50
CA VAL A 49 -9.59 -2.71 12.84
C VAL A 49 -9.89 -4.01 12.10
N SER A 50 -10.86 -4.80 12.59
CA SER A 50 -11.22 -6.10 11.99
C SER A 50 -11.61 -5.98 10.53
N ALA A 51 -12.31 -4.91 10.15
CA ALA A 51 -12.70 -4.64 8.78
C ALA A 51 -11.49 -4.43 7.87
N SER A 52 -10.47 -3.70 8.34
CA SER A 52 -9.22 -3.47 7.59
C SER A 52 -8.44 -4.78 7.40
N VAL A 53 -8.31 -5.58 8.46
CA VAL A 53 -7.62 -6.89 8.39
C VAL A 53 -8.36 -7.86 7.48
N THR A 54 -9.69 -7.89 7.55
CA THR A 54 -10.53 -8.67 6.63
C THR A 54 -10.34 -8.21 5.18
N GLY A 55 -10.24 -6.89 4.96
CA GLY A 55 -9.96 -6.31 3.65
C GLY A 55 -8.62 -6.78 3.09
N ILE A 56 -7.55 -6.78 3.89
CA ILE A 56 -6.23 -7.29 3.48
C ILE A 56 -6.34 -8.76 3.07
N THR A 57 -6.99 -9.58 3.88
CA THR A 57 -7.17 -11.02 3.61
C THR A 57 -7.98 -11.25 2.33
N ALA A 58 -9.03 -10.46 2.11
CA ALA A 58 -9.87 -10.56 0.91
C ALA A 58 -9.08 -10.30 -0.39
N MET A 59 -8.01 -9.49 -0.33
CA MET A 59 -7.18 -9.18 -1.50
C MET A 59 -6.51 -10.42 -2.10
N PHE A 60 -6.40 -11.53 -1.37
CA PHE A 60 -5.92 -12.80 -1.92
C PHE A 60 -6.81 -13.38 -3.03
N SER A 61 -8.07 -12.96 -3.10
CA SER A 61 -9.06 -13.52 -4.05
C SER A 61 -9.87 -12.47 -4.82
N VAL A 62 -9.55 -11.18 -4.68
CA VAL A 62 -10.28 -10.11 -5.38
C VAL A 62 -9.91 -10.07 -6.85
N TYR A 63 -10.93 -10.08 -7.72
CA TYR A 63 -10.77 -9.93 -9.16
C TYR A 63 -10.45 -8.48 -9.54
N GLY A 64 -9.43 -8.29 -10.39
CA GLY A 64 -9.02 -6.97 -10.88
C GLY A 64 -8.36 -6.08 -9.83
N ASN A 65 -7.80 -6.66 -8.77
CA ASN A 65 -7.21 -5.90 -7.68
C ASN A 65 -5.89 -5.20 -8.06
N ALA A 66 -5.05 -5.85 -8.85
CA ALA A 66 -3.77 -5.28 -9.24
C ALA A 66 -3.88 -4.24 -10.35
N ILE A 67 -4.79 -4.43 -11.31
CA ILE A 67 -4.97 -3.54 -12.46
C ILE A 67 -6.45 -3.19 -12.63
N PRO A 68 -7.02 -2.35 -11.75
CA PRO A 68 -8.46 -2.05 -11.75
C PRO A 68 -8.96 -1.31 -13.00
N THR A 69 -8.07 -0.74 -13.79
CA THR A 69 -8.41 -0.05 -15.05
C THR A 69 -8.44 -0.98 -16.27
N SER A 70 -8.00 -2.22 -16.12
CA SER A 70 -7.91 -3.18 -17.21
C SER A 70 -8.18 -4.59 -16.69
N PHE A 71 -9.45 -4.94 -16.54
CA PHE A 71 -9.86 -6.26 -16.06
C PHE A 71 -9.40 -7.37 -17.01
N GLY A 72 -8.95 -8.48 -16.45
CA GLY A 72 -8.53 -9.67 -17.16
C GLY A 72 -8.58 -10.90 -16.26
N HIS A 73 -8.81 -12.07 -16.85
CA HIS A 73 -8.88 -13.34 -16.11
C HIS A 73 -7.53 -13.80 -15.53
N ASP A 74 -6.47 -13.06 -15.79
CA ASP A 74 -5.15 -13.22 -15.22
C ASP A 74 -4.96 -12.43 -13.90
N ASP A 75 -5.96 -11.64 -13.47
CA ASP A 75 -5.94 -10.82 -12.26
C ASP A 75 -7.12 -11.17 -11.33
N PHE A 76 -6.98 -12.26 -10.60
CA PHE A 76 -7.93 -12.68 -9.55
C PHE A 76 -7.20 -13.02 -8.24
N GLY A 77 -6.27 -12.17 -7.86
CA GLY A 77 -5.52 -12.26 -6.62
C GLY A 77 -4.43 -13.32 -6.66
N TYR A 78 -4.13 -13.90 -5.50
CA TYR A 78 -3.02 -14.85 -5.35
C TYR A 78 -3.18 -16.11 -6.19
N GLY A 79 -4.42 -16.54 -6.43
CA GLY A 79 -4.72 -17.70 -7.28
C GLY A 79 -4.20 -17.54 -8.72
N SER A 80 -4.35 -16.35 -9.33
CA SER A 80 -3.81 -16.09 -10.68
C SER A 80 -2.28 -16.04 -10.70
N ILE A 81 -1.68 -15.52 -9.62
CA ILE A 81 -0.22 -15.50 -9.46
C ILE A 81 0.31 -16.93 -9.44
N MET A 82 -0.28 -17.81 -8.64
CA MET A 82 0.12 -19.22 -8.57
C MET A 82 -0.04 -19.93 -9.90
N LEU A 83 -1.17 -19.76 -10.59
CA LEU A 83 -1.37 -20.32 -11.93
C LEU A 83 -0.34 -19.82 -12.94
N ASN A 84 0.01 -18.54 -12.89
CA ASN A 84 1.05 -17.97 -13.74
C ASN A 84 2.42 -18.61 -13.47
N LEU A 85 2.77 -18.83 -12.21
CA LEU A 85 4.03 -19.46 -11.82
C LEU A 85 4.07 -20.94 -12.21
N ASP A 86 3.00 -21.68 -11.95
CA ASP A 86 2.88 -23.09 -12.30
C ASP A 86 2.94 -23.31 -13.83
N SER A 87 2.39 -22.36 -14.61
CA SER A 87 2.45 -22.40 -16.07
C SER A 87 3.88 -22.32 -16.64
N ARG A 88 4.85 -21.85 -15.86
CA ARG A 88 6.28 -21.83 -16.22
C ARG A 88 6.99 -23.13 -15.86
N GLY A 89 6.33 -24.00 -15.10
CA GLY A 89 6.86 -25.29 -14.68
C GLY A 89 6.61 -26.40 -15.72
N THR A 90 7.00 -27.61 -15.36
CA THR A 90 6.80 -28.81 -16.19
C THR A 90 5.51 -29.54 -15.91
N ASP A 91 4.82 -29.18 -14.82
CA ASP A 91 3.65 -29.90 -14.30
C ASP A 91 2.33 -29.40 -14.92
N MET A 92 2.39 -28.24 -15.58
CA MET A 92 1.21 -27.63 -16.21
C MET A 92 1.41 -27.47 -17.72
N VAL A 93 0.47 -28.00 -18.50
CA VAL A 93 0.46 -27.83 -19.95
C VAL A 93 -0.69 -26.90 -20.31
N GLY A 94 -0.35 -25.73 -20.85
CA GLY A 94 -1.32 -24.81 -21.42
C GLY A 94 -1.52 -25.09 -22.90
N LEU A 95 -2.75 -24.98 -23.35
CA LEU A 95 -3.10 -25.02 -24.77
C LEU A 95 -3.33 -23.59 -25.26
N ASP A 96 -2.90 -23.28 -26.47
CA ASP A 96 -3.13 -22.00 -27.12
C ASP A 96 -4.59 -21.93 -27.66
N ILE A 97 -5.54 -21.90 -26.73
CA ILE A 97 -6.98 -21.86 -26.98
C ILE A 97 -7.64 -20.77 -26.11
N ASN A 98 -8.78 -20.29 -26.55
CA ASN A 98 -9.57 -19.26 -25.88
C ASN A 98 -8.80 -17.93 -25.72
N TYR A 99 -8.82 -17.34 -24.52
CA TYR A 99 -8.24 -16.01 -24.24
C TYR A 99 -6.72 -16.00 -24.05
N ASN A 100 -6.06 -17.14 -23.93
CA ASN A 100 -4.60 -17.29 -23.87
C ASN A 100 -3.89 -16.45 -22.79
N TRP A 101 -4.53 -16.26 -21.64
CA TRP A 101 -4.03 -15.37 -20.57
C TRP A 101 -2.63 -15.73 -20.05
N PHE A 102 -2.26 -17.01 -20.09
CA PHE A 102 -0.98 -17.51 -19.56
C PHE A 102 -0.01 -18.03 -20.64
N THR A 103 -0.34 -17.92 -21.93
CA THR A 103 0.48 -18.45 -23.01
C THR A 103 1.89 -17.88 -23.00
N ARG A 104 2.04 -16.58 -22.79
CA ARG A 104 3.36 -15.93 -22.71
C ARG A 104 4.16 -16.36 -21.50
N SER A 105 3.51 -16.70 -20.40
CA SER A 105 4.18 -17.20 -19.19
C SER A 105 4.82 -18.55 -19.44
N MET A 106 4.18 -19.44 -20.20
CA MET A 106 4.71 -20.74 -20.59
C MET A 106 5.97 -20.64 -21.48
N THR A 107 6.08 -19.55 -22.24
CA THR A 107 7.23 -19.28 -23.12
C THR A 107 8.25 -18.32 -22.53
N PHE A 108 8.04 -17.88 -21.28
CA PHE A 108 8.88 -16.89 -20.58
C PHE A 108 9.00 -15.54 -21.29
N GLU A 109 8.03 -15.18 -22.12
CA GLU A 109 8.02 -13.92 -22.86
C GLU A 109 7.49 -12.73 -22.02
N ASP A 110 6.97 -12.97 -20.83
CA ASP A 110 6.30 -12.00 -19.97
C ASP A 110 7.14 -11.56 -18.76
N LEU A 111 8.45 -11.78 -18.78
CA LEU A 111 9.33 -11.49 -17.64
C LEU A 111 9.68 -10.00 -17.47
N PHE A 112 9.38 -9.15 -18.45
CA PHE A 112 9.65 -7.72 -18.34
C PHE A 112 8.61 -7.00 -17.46
N PHE A 113 9.05 -5.92 -16.82
CA PHE A 113 8.25 -5.13 -15.88
C PHE A 113 6.94 -4.56 -16.46
N ASN A 114 6.85 -4.38 -17.76
CA ASN A 114 5.66 -3.83 -18.45
C ASN A 114 4.63 -4.90 -18.83
N TYR A 115 4.92 -6.18 -18.64
CA TYR A 115 3.94 -7.23 -18.90
C TYR A 115 2.97 -7.41 -17.73
N ARG A 116 1.73 -7.73 -18.04
CA ARG A 116 0.65 -7.89 -17.05
C ARG A 116 0.98 -8.88 -15.94
N PRO A 117 1.44 -10.12 -16.19
CA PRO A 117 1.69 -11.08 -15.12
C PRO A 117 2.73 -10.60 -14.11
N THR A 118 3.81 -9.97 -14.57
CA THR A 118 4.82 -9.38 -13.70
C THR A 118 4.25 -8.21 -12.88
N ASN A 119 3.45 -7.34 -13.52
CA ASN A 119 2.77 -6.24 -12.84
C ASN A 119 1.74 -6.71 -11.81
N ILE A 120 0.95 -7.75 -12.14
CA ILE A 120 -0.07 -8.29 -11.25
C ILE A 120 0.55 -8.79 -9.96
N LEU A 121 1.62 -9.61 -10.04
CA LEU A 121 2.32 -10.11 -8.88
C LEU A 121 2.85 -8.95 -8.01
N TRP A 122 3.62 -8.04 -8.62
CA TRP A 122 4.20 -6.90 -7.91
C TRP A 122 3.14 -6.05 -7.21
N ARG A 123 2.11 -5.64 -7.94
CA ARG A 123 1.06 -4.76 -7.42
C ARG A 123 0.20 -5.43 -6.38
N THR A 124 -0.15 -6.69 -6.55
CA THR A 124 -0.95 -7.43 -5.55
C THR A 124 -0.23 -7.45 -4.21
N MET A 125 1.05 -7.86 -4.19
CA MET A 125 1.83 -7.92 -2.96
C MET A 125 2.02 -6.53 -2.32
N TYR A 126 2.41 -5.52 -3.10
CA TYR A 126 2.61 -4.18 -2.54
C TYR A 126 1.31 -3.48 -2.14
N ASN A 127 0.17 -3.76 -2.77
CA ASN A 127 -1.13 -3.27 -2.31
C ASN A 127 -1.50 -3.86 -0.95
N GLN A 128 -1.24 -5.15 -0.74
CA GLN A 128 -1.45 -5.79 0.58
C GLN A 128 -0.48 -5.23 1.62
N ILE A 129 0.80 -5.09 1.29
CA ILE A 129 1.81 -4.48 2.17
C ILE A 129 1.38 -3.06 2.57
N TYR A 130 0.93 -2.23 1.61
CA TYR A 130 0.47 -0.88 1.88
C TYR A 130 -0.71 -0.87 2.86
N THR A 131 -1.69 -1.72 2.64
CA THR A 131 -2.87 -1.82 3.51
C THR A 131 -2.49 -2.36 4.90
N ALA A 132 -1.59 -3.37 4.96
CA ALA A 132 -1.07 -3.91 6.20
C ALA A 132 -0.28 -2.86 7.00
N ASN A 133 0.55 -2.06 6.34
CA ASN A 133 1.25 -0.94 6.96
C ASN A 133 0.28 0.06 7.61
N GLY A 134 -0.86 0.33 6.96
CA GLY A 134 -1.92 1.16 7.52
C GLY A 134 -2.47 0.61 8.84
N VAL A 135 -2.68 -0.71 8.95
CA VAL A 135 -3.11 -1.35 10.21
C VAL A 135 -1.99 -1.30 11.25
N VAL A 136 -0.76 -1.67 10.85
CA VAL A 136 0.39 -1.70 11.77
C VAL A 136 0.67 -0.33 12.39
N SER A 137 0.48 0.76 11.64
CA SER A 137 0.73 2.12 12.15
C SER A 137 -0.36 2.64 13.09
N THR A 138 -1.54 2.03 13.11
CA THR A 138 -2.66 2.49 13.98
C THR A 138 -2.74 1.74 15.30
N ILE A 139 -1.95 0.69 15.49
CA ILE A 139 -1.98 -0.12 16.71
C ILE A 139 -0.66 0.06 17.47
N ASP A 140 -0.76 0.49 18.73
CA ASP A 140 0.40 0.53 19.63
C ASP A 140 0.95 -0.91 19.82
N PRO A 141 2.22 -1.18 19.47
CA PRO A 141 2.82 -2.51 19.66
C PRO A 141 2.84 -2.97 21.13
N ALA A 142 2.77 -2.02 22.09
CA ALA A 142 2.72 -2.30 23.51
C ALA A 142 1.29 -2.46 24.05
N THR A 143 0.27 -2.43 23.19
CA THR A 143 -1.13 -2.59 23.61
C THR A 143 -1.33 -3.87 24.43
N GLU A 144 -2.13 -3.80 25.48
CA GLU A 144 -2.55 -4.96 26.26
C GLU A 144 -3.88 -5.57 25.78
N ASP A 145 -4.58 -4.89 24.86
CA ASP A 145 -5.82 -5.39 24.27
C ASP A 145 -5.57 -6.62 23.40
N SER A 146 -6.26 -7.72 23.70
CA SER A 146 -6.07 -9.00 23.01
C SER A 146 -6.55 -9.00 21.56
N SER A 147 -7.61 -8.24 21.24
CA SER A 147 -8.12 -8.11 19.90
C SER A 147 -7.14 -7.30 19.02
N LEU A 148 -6.62 -6.20 19.53
CA LEU A 148 -5.61 -5.40 18.84
C LEU A 148 -4.31 -6.18 18.62
N LYS A 149 -3.84 -6.95 19.63
CA LYS A 149 -2.69 -7.86 19.46
C LYS A 149 -2.94 -8.88 18.33
N TYR A 150 -4.13 -9.43 18.27
CA TYR A 150 -4.51 -10.39 17.24
C TYR A 150 -4.53 -9.76 15.84
N TYR A 151 -5.13 -8.58 15.67
CA TYR A 151 -5.17 -7.87 14.40
C TYR A 151 -3.78 -7.42 13.94
N LEU A 152 -2.96 -6.93 14.87
CA LEU A 152 -1.56 -6.59 14.57
C LEU A 152 -0.78 -7.81 14.08
N ALA A 153 -0.92 -8.96 14.76
CA ALA A 153 -0.25 -10.18 14.36
C ALA A 153 -0.69 -10.67 12.96
N GLN A 154 -1.96 -10.55 12.62
CA GLN A 154 -2.45 -10.88 11.29
C GLN A 154 -1.86 -9.95 10.22
N ALA A 155 -1.89 -8.64 10.43
CA ALA A 155 -1.33 -7.67 9.48
C ALA A 155 0.18 -7.90 9.26
N LEU A 156 0.93 -8.12 10.34
CA LEU A 156 2.36 -8.44 10.27
C LEU A 156 2.64 -9.76 9.55
N SER A 157 1.80 -10.78 9.76
CA SER A 157 1.95 -12.09 9.11
C SER A 157 1.72 -12.01 7.60
N ILE A 158 0.68 -11.29 7.17
CA ILE A 158 0.40 -11.08 5.74
C ILE A 158 1.53 -10.28 5.12
N ARG A 159 1.96 -9.18 5.74
CA ARG A 159 3.09 -8.38 5.26
C ARG A 159 4.37 -9.19 5.10
N ALA A 160 4.68 -10.05 6.06
CA ALA A 160 5.85 -10.93 5.98
C ALA A 160 5.72 -11.96 4.85
N PHE A 161 4.52 -12.51 4.65
CA PHE A 161 4.22 -13.42 3.55
C PHE A 161 4.41 -12.74 2.18
N ASP A 162 3.90 -11.52 2.01
CA ASP A 162 4.01 -10.77 0.76
C ASP A 162 5.48 -10.49 0.42
N TYR A 163 6.28 -10.05 1.39
CA TYR A 163 7.72 -9.88 1.18
C TYR A 163 8.44 -11.18 0.87
N PHE A 164 8.03 -12.28 1.49
CA PHE A 164 8.60 -13.59 1.19
C PHE A 164 8.32 -14.01 -0.27
N VAL A 165 7.09 -13.81 -0.75
CA VAL A 165 6.72 -14.07 -2.15
C VAL A 165 7.51 -13.17 -3.10
N LEU A 166 7.58 -11.86 -2.81
CA LEU A 166 8.36 -10.91 -3.61
C LEU A 166 9.83 -11.29 -3.67
N ALA A 167 10.43 -11.67 -2.54
CA ALA A 167 11.83 -12.08 -2.48
C ALA A 167 12.10 -13.33 -3.31
N GLN A 168 11.21 -14.31 -3.30
CA GLN A 168 11.34 -15.51 -4.13
C GLN A 168 11.30 -15.19 -5.64
N MET A 169 10.54 -14.17 -6.04
CA MET A 169 10.30 -13.88 -7.45
C MET A 169 11.25 -12.83 -8.03
N TYR A 170 11.74 -11.90 -7.22
CA TYR A 170 12.51 -10.75 -7.70
C TYR A 170 13.95 -10.70 -7.17
N GLN A 171 14.32 -11.60 -6.26
CA GLN A 171 15.69 -11.74 -5.78
C GLN A 171 16.43 -12.83 -6.55
N HIS A 172 17.74 -12.71 -6.62
CA HIS A 172 18.62 -13.80 -7.05
C HIS A 172 18.54 -14.97 -6.07
N THR A 173 18.87 -16.17 -6.56
CA THR A 173 19.05 -17.35 -5.68
C THR A 173 19.91 -16.98 -4.47
N TYR A 174 19.44 -17.27 -3.25
CA TYR A 174 20.03 -16.81 -2.00
C TYR A 174 21.54 -17.15 -1.89
N LYS A 175 21.89 -18.41 -2.14
CA LYS A 175 23.28 -18.87 -2.02
C LYS A 175 24.19 -18.13 -3.00
N GLY A 176 25.14 -17.38 -2.45
CA GLY A 176 26.10 -16.57 -3.20
C GLY A 176 25.60 -15.18 -3.59
N ASN A 177 24.41 -14.78 -3.12
CA ASN A 177 23.83 -13.48 -3.36
C ASN A 177 23.29 -12.82 -2.08
N GLU A 178 23.72 -13.27 -0.92
CA GLU A 178 23.21 -12.89 0.40
C GLU A 178 23.32 -11.39 0.68
N SER A 179 24.28 -10.71 0.05
CA SER A 179 24.51 -9.27 0.18
C SER A 179 23.89 -8.43 -0.94
N LYS A 180 23.22 -9.06 -1.91
CA LYS A 180 22.61 -8.30 -3.00
C LYS A 180 21.28 -7.68 -2.57
N PRO A 181 20.94 -6.49 -3.11
CA PRO A 181 19.64 -5.90 -2.89
C PRO A 181 18.52 -6.87 -3.27
N CYS A 182 17.47 -6.87 -2.47
CA CYS A 182 16.23 -7.61 -2.73
C CYS A 182 15.14 -6.64 -3.21
N VAL A 183 13.95 -6.78 -2.70
CA VAL A 183 12.83 -5.88 -2.98
C VAL A 183 12.80 -4.72 -1.96
N PRO A 184 12.30 -3.54 -2.35
CA PRO A 184 12.19 -2.41 -1.43
C PRO A 184 11.34 -2.71 -0.21
N LEU A 185 11.84 -2.40 0.98
CA LEU A 185 11.06 -2.46 2.21
C LEU A 185 10.32 -1.13 2.42
N ILE A 186 9.01 -1.14 2.24
CA ILE A 186 8.14 0.03 2.37
C ILE A 186 7.39 -0.02 3.69
N THR A 187 7.50 1.06 4.45
CA THR A 187 6.74 1.33 5.69
C THR A 187 5.97 2.65 5.54
N ASN A 188 5.10 2.99 6.49
CA ASN A 188 4.43 4.28 6.47
C ASN A 188 5.42 5.45 6.62
N GLU A 189 6.51 5.25 7.37
CA GLU A 189 7.50 6.30 7.60
C GLU A 189 8.32 6.61 6.32
N ASN A 190 8.67 5.59 5.53
CA ASN A 190 9.54 5.77 4.38
C ASN A 190 8.79 5.86 3.03
N ALA A 191 7.48 5.66 2.99
CA ALA A 191 6.71 5.59 1.75
C ALA A 191 6.83 6.86 0.88
N ASN A 192 6.77 8.04 1.50
CA ASN A 192 6.88 9.31 0.78
C ASN A 192 8.31 9.54 0.23
N GLU A 193 9.32 9.20 1.00
CA GLU A 193 10.72 9.29 0.57
C GLU A 193 11.02 8.31 -0.56
N ALA A 194 10.55 7.08 -0.43
CA ALA A 194 10.67 6.05 -1.45
C ALA A 194 9.99 6.45 -2.76
N ALA A 195 8.83 7.09 -2.69
CA ALA A 195 8.12 7.60 -3.87
C ALA A 195 8.87 8.76 -4.56
N ALA A 196 9.54 9.63 -3.79
CA ALA A 196 10.24 10.80 -4.33
C ALA A 196 11.65 10.47 -4.85
N ASN A 197 12.39 9.62 -4.15
CA ASN A 197 13.83 9.40 -4.36
C ASN A 197 14.18 7.99 -4.85
N GLY A 198 13.19 7.13 -5.04
CA GLY A 198 13.40 5.70 -5.21
C GLY A 198 13.66 4.99 -3.89
N CYS A 199 13.56 3.68 -3.92
CA CYS A 199 13.63 2.87 -2.71
C CYS A 199 15.08 2.48 -2.38
N ALA A 200 15.45 2.58 -1.11
CA ALA A 200 16.56 1.80 -0.58
C ALA A 200 16.18 0.31 -0.57
N HIS A 201 17.13 -0.53 -0.93
CA HIS A 201 16.96 -1.99 -1.01
C HIS A 201 17.57 -2.66 0.20
#